data_d2a2ba115774cd6cf223dea0c95c4554
#
_entry.id   d2a2ba115774cd6cf223dea0c95c4554
#
_cell.length_a   1.000
_cell.length_b   1.000
_cell.length_c   1.000
_cell.angle_alpha   90.00
_cell.angle_beta   90.00
_cell.angle_gamma   90.00
#
_symmetry.space_group_name_H-M   'P 1'
#
loop_
_entity.id
_entity.type
_entity.pdbx_description
1 polymer ?
#
loop_
_entity_poly.entity_id
_entity_poly.type
_entity_poly.pdbx_seq_one_letter_code
_entity_poly.pdbx_strand_id
1 'polypeptide(L)'
;MKISFRLIIGVLIWLSLSGCQHGKLTADDRKECPYNGAIDRASREHFDPESEPRPSKSPIVKVIEFTEEGELHDRCQWSDAIFEIRGGNQRIAKDKKSKFVVIYVHGWKHNAEESDSDLKNFTSWIKNMSDKGAENTDVVGIYVSWPGQSIPLPIFDNLTFWGRKGAADRVSIGGNFSKFLSAVENVRRQRKNDDDFIVGIGHSFGARILFSAASPIILHELQTHHPGERFGIYKPFKGVLDFTILLNPAFDAARYTAFDSTRRWQEKFHQRQQPILLSIATENDYATRFAFPLGQLIGTRWHEREKITLGNYTNYTTHEIKISSESKFSSEYEDNWYSHFCSNNVCLERTRADDRATSPFLVAKTNSSIIDGHNGIWGETIQSFVADFLRKIRQESRMVVSEKD
;
A
#
# COMPACT_ATOMS: atom_id res chain seq x y z
N MET A 1 23.32 -35.24 30.87
CA MET A 1 23.34 -35.25 29.40
C MET A 1 23.82 -33.89 28.95
N LYS A 2 25.11 -33.69 28.70
CA LYS A 2 25.69 -32.43 28.22
C LYS A 2 25.62 -32.43 26.70
N ILE A 3 24.59 -31.89 26.13
CA ILE A 3 24.57 -31.57 24.70
C ILE A 3 25.61 -30.49 24.48
N SER A 4 26.64 -30.83 23.71
CA SER A 4 27.78 -29.96 23.49
C SER A 4 27.33 -28.66 22.83
N PHE A 5 27.62 -27.52 23.46
CA PHE A 5 27.36 -26.17 22.96
C PHE A 5 27.89 -25.96 21.51
N ARG A 6 28.89 -26.72 21.11
CA ARG A 6 29.42 -26.75 19.72
C ARG A 6 28.43 -27.36 18.72
N LEU A 7 27.57 -28.32 19.15
CA LEU A 7 26.55 -28.90 18.27
C LEU A 7 25.42 -27.91 17.99
N ILE A 8 25.05 -27.14 19.00
CA ILE A 8 24.02 -26.09 18.87
C ILE A 8 24.50 -24.96 17.95
N ILE A 9 25.75 -24.51 18.10
CA ILE A 9 26.34 -23.51 17.23
C ILE A 9 26.49 -24.04 15.80
N GLY A 10 26.90 -25.28 15.61
CA GLY A 10 26.99 -25.93 14.30
C GLY A 10 25.65 -26.01 13.59
N VAL A 11 24.59 -26.37 14.31
CA VAL A 11 23.21 -26.42 13.78
C VAL A 11 22.69 -25.01 13.46
N LEU A 12 22.97 -24.02 14.30
CA LEU A 12 22.59 -22.62 14.05
C LEU A 12 23.33 -22.02 12.84
N ILE A 13 24.63 -22.34 12.67
CA ILE A 13 25.41 -21.92 11.51
C ILE A 13 24.92 -22.64 10.25
N TRP A 14 24.60 -23.93 10.33
CA TRP A 14 24.06 -24.70 9.19
C TRP A 14 22.67 -24.22 8.79
N LEU A 15 21.80 -23.90 9.75
CA LEU A 15 20.49 -23.29 9.52
C LEU A 15 20.58 -21.87 8.94
N SER A 16 21.63 -21.11 9.27
CA SER A 16 21.87 -19.79 8.68
C SER A 16 22.42 -19.85 7.25
N LEU A 17 23.15 -20.93 6.90
CA LEU A 17 23.67 -21.16 5.56
C LEU A 17 22.66 -21.83 4.62
N SER A 18 21.69 -22.57 5.15
CA SER A 18 20.59 -23.15 4.35
C SER A 18 19.42 -22.19 4.17
N GLY A 19 19.49 -20.97 4.68
CA GLY A 19 18.45 -19.94 4.60
C GLY A 19 18.25 -19.29 3.22
N CYS A 20 18.93 -19.78 2.18
CA CYS A 20 18.74 -19.34 0.79
C CYS A 20 17.72 -20.22 0.03
N GLN A 21 16.63 -20.65 0.65
CA GLN A 21 15.50 -21.05 -0.14
C GLN A 21 14.74 -19.78 -0.55
N HIS A 22 14.94 -19.38 -1.78
CA HIS A 22 14.14 -18.35 -2.42
C HIS A 22 12.67 -18.73 -2.25
N GLY A 23 11.83 -17.83 -1.79
CA GLY A 23 10.39 -18.01 -1.86
C GLY A 23 10.05 -18.37 -3.31
N LYS A 24 9.13 -19.31 -3.53
CA LYS A 24 8.76 -19.72 -4.88
C LYS A 24 8.27 -18.50 -5.65
N LEU A 25 9.01 -18.17 -6.68
CA LEU A 25 8.62 -17.20 -7.69
C LEU A 25 7.91 -17.99 -8.81
N THR A 26 6.81 -17.46 -9.30
CA THR A 26 5.94 -18.17 -10.24
C THR A 26 6.27 -17.89 -11.70
N ALA A 27 6.98 -16.78 -11.96
CA ALA A 27 7.35 -16.41 -13.32
C ALA A 27 8.58 -17.16 -13.82
N ASP A 28 8.59 -17.51 -15.09
CA ASP A 28 9.75 -18.07 -15.79
C ASP A 28 10.63 -16.91 -16.29
N ASP A 29 11.80 -16.74 -15.68
CA ASP A 29 12.78 -15.69 -15.97
C ASP A 29 13.38 -15.76 -17.40
N ARG A 30 13.13 -16.85 -18.11
CA ARG A 30 13.69 -17.14 -19.46
C ARG A 30 12.77 -16.75 -20.61
N LYS A 31 11.54 -16.31 -20.35
CA LYS A 31 10.65 -15.88 -21.42
C LYS A 31 11.05 -14.51 -21.93
N GLU A 32 11.30 -14.40 -23.22
CA GLU A 32 11.36 -13.09 -23.89
C GLU A 32 10.01 -12.42 -23.79
N CYS A 33 10.00 -11.21 -23.26
CA CYS A 33 8.77 -10.43 -23.20
C CYS A 33 8.31 -10.09 -24.60
N PRO A 34 7.06 -10.33 -24.97
CA PRO A 34 6.52 -9.92 -26.26
C PRO A 34 6.61 -8.40 -26.49
N TYR A 35 6.94 -7.65 -25.45
CA TYR A 35 7.08 -6.20 -25.43
C TYR A 35 8.52 -5.70 -25.21
N ASN A 36 9.55 -6.57 -25.44
CA ASN A 36 10.97 -6.17 -25.35
C ASN A 36 11.29 -5.07 -26.37
N GLY A 37 11.42 -3.88 -25.91
CA GLY A 37 11.64 -2.66 -26.71
C GLY A 37 10.64 -1.56 -26.43
N ALA A 38 9.61 -1.85 -25.64
CA ALA A 38 8.46 -0.98 -25.48
C ALA A 38 8.59 0.10 -24.40
N ILE A 39 9.53 0.01 -23.48
CA ILE A 39 9.69 1.08 -22.49
C ILE A 39 10.26 2.36 -23.16
N ASP A 40 11.11 2.20 -24.19
CA ASP A 40 11.68 3.35 -24.95
C ASP A 40 11.06 3.58 -26.33
N ARG A 41 10.44 2.58 -26.95
CA ARG A 41 9.88 2.67 -28.31
C ARG A 41 8.40 2.37 -28.45
N ALA A 42 7.72 1.85 -27.43
CA ALA A 42 6.31 1.45 -27.50
C ALA A 42 5.32 2.57 -27.75
N SER A 43 5.80 3.78 -27.96
CA SER A 43 4.95 4.83 -28.46
C SER A 43 4.62 4.69 -29.95
N ARG A 44 5.21 3.77 -30.72
CA ARG A 44 5.07 3.92 -32.18
C ARG A 44 4.72 2.71 -33.02
N GLU A 45 5.07 1.43 -32.73
CA GLU A 45 5.04 0.52 -33.89
C GLU A 45 4.74 -0.99 -33.71
N HIS A 46 4.15 -1.51 -32.67
CA HIS A 46 3.63 -2.90 -32.83
C HIS A 46 2.30 -3.09 -32.09
N PHE A 47 1.27 -2.87 -32.86
CA PHE A 47 -0.12 -3.19 -32.54
C PHE A 47 -0.45 -4.52 -33.21
N ASP A 48 -0.79 -5.55 -32.45
CA ASP A 48 -1.45 -6.75 -32.95
C ASP A 48 -2.95 -6.47 -33.01
N PRO A 49 -3.55 -6.35 -34.21
CA PRO A 49 -4.96 -6.04 -34.36
C PRO A 49 -5.90 -7.21 -34.06
N GLU A 50 -5.38 -8.42 -33.82
CA GLU A 50 -6.19 -9.64 -33.69
C GLU A 50 -6.50 -10.07 -32.26
N SER A 51 -6.06 -9.35 -31.23
CA SER A 51 -6.51 -9.65 -29.88
C SER A 51 -7.97 -9.27 -29.72
N GLU A 52 -8.84 -10.25 -29.50
CA GLU A 52 -10.27 -10.03 -29.25
C GLU A 52 -10.48 -9.03 -28.10
N PRO A 53 -11.43 -8.09 -28.25
CA PRO A 53 -11.78 -7.18 -27.17
C PRO A 53 -12.27 -7.99 -25.97
N ARG A 54 -11.62 -7.83 -24.82
CA ARG A 54 -12.06 -8.48 -23.59
C ARG A 54 -13.51 -8.07 -23.27
N PRO A 55 -14.32 -8.97 -22.73
CA PRO A 55 -15.66 -8.62 -22.27
C PRO A 55 -15.54 -7.46 -21.27
N SER A 56 -16.38 -6.45 -21.42
CA SER A 56 -16.28 -5.12 -20.81
C SER A 56 -16.30 -5.05 -19.28
N LYS A 57 -16.31 -6.18 -18.56
CA LYS A 57 -16.43 -6.26 -17.09
C LYS A 57 -15.51 -7.29 -16.41
N SER A 58 -14.52 -7.84 -17.10
CA SER A 58 -13.59 -8.75 -16.42
C SER A 58 -12.55 -7.96 -15.62
N PRO A 59 -12.40 -8.23 -14.31
CA PRO A 59 -11.38 -7.58 -13.51
C PRO A 59 -9.99 -7.92 -14.04
N ILE A 60 -9.12 -6.95 -14.11
CA ILE A 60 -7.75 -7.14 -14.56
C ILE A 60 -6.88 -7.20 -13.29
N VAL A 61 -6.31 -8.36 -13.02
CA VAL A 61 -5.30 -8.51 -11.96
C VAL A 61 -3.98 -8.94 -12.62
N LYS A 62 -2.93 -8.18 -12.33
CA LYS A 62 -1.55 -8.46 -12.76
C LYS A 62 -0.69 -8.69 -11.53
N VAL A 63 0.32 -9.54 -11.68
CA VAL A 63 1.29 -9.85 -10.64
C VAL A 63 2.64 -9.26 -11.03
N ILE A 64 3.35 -8.71 -10.05
CA ILE A 64 4.75 -8.32 -10.18
C ILE A 64 5.52 -8.97 -9.04
N GLU A 65 6.56 -9.74 -9.36
CA GLU A 65 7.37 -10.44 -8.37
C GLU A 65 8.77 -9.81 -8.24
N PHE A 66 9.16 -9.58 -7.00
CA PHE A 66 10.50 -9.13 -6.64
C PHE A 66 11.28 -10.25 -5.97
N THR A 67 12.59 -10.32 -6.23
CA THR A 67 13.50 -11.22 -5.52
C THR A 67 13.77 -10.73 -4.08
N GLU A 68 14.48 -11.53 -3.29
CA GLU A 68 14.94 -11.13 -1.93
C GLU A 68 15.88 -9.93 -1.93
N GLU A 69 16.56 -9.69 -3.04
CA GLU A 69 17.47 -8.56 -3.25
C GLU A 69 16.73 -7.29 -3.69
N GLY A 70 15.43 -7.40 -3.98
CA GLY A 70 14.60 -6.29 -4.46
C GLY A 70 14.72 -6.06 -5.97
N GLU A 71 15.19 -7.05 -6.69
CA GLU A 71 15.22 -7.05 -8.15
C GLU A 71 13.91 -7.57 -8.71
N LEU A 72 13.56 -7.15 -9.91
CA LEU A 72 12.44 -7.75 -10.62
C LEU A 72 12.79 -9.19 -11.02
N HIS A 73 11.93 -10.14 -10.65
CA HIS A 73 12.09 -11.51 -11.06
C HIS A 73 11.82 -11.68 -12.55
N ASP A 74 10.75 -11.06 -13.06
CA ASP A 74 10.38 -11.05 -14.46
C ASP A 74 10.00 -9.64 -14.92
N ARG A 75 10.74 -9.13 -15.91
CA ARG A 75 10.46 -7.80 -16.50
C ARG A 75 9.16 -7.78 -17.31
N CYS A 76 8.68 -8.94 -17.77
CA CYS A 76 7.43 -9.03 -18.50
C CYS A 76 6.23 -8.68 -17.62
N GLN A 77 6.25 -9.12 -16.36
CA GLN A 77 5.21 -8.77 -15.39
C GLN A 77 5.06 -7.25 -15.21
N TRP A 78 6.18 -6.53 -15.13
CA TRP A 78 6.17 -5.06 -15.10
C TRP A 78 5.56 -4.47 -16.36
N SER A 79 6.02 -4.92 -17.53
CA SER A 79 5.54 -4.41 -18.80
C SER A 79 4.04 -4.65 -18.98
N ASP A 80 3.56 -5.82 -18.57
CA ASP A 80 2.15 -6.20 -18.59
C ASP A 80 1.30 -5.31 -17.66
N ALA A 81 1.78 -5.04 -16.44
CA ALA A 81 1.10 -4.17 -15.51
C ALA A 81 0.99 -2.72 -16.06
N ILE A 82 2.08 -2.17 -16.57
CA ILE A 82 2.10 -0.84 -17.18
C ILE A 82 1.19 -0.77 -18.41
N PHE A 83 1.18 -1.83 -19.24
CA PHE A 83 0.32 -1.93 -20.41
C PHE A 83 -1.17 -1.84 -20.03
N GLU A 84 -1.60 -2.55 -19.00
CA GLU A 84 -2.99 -2.51 -18.52
C GLU A 84 -3.38 -1.15 -17.93
N ILE A 85 -2.50 -0.54 -17.16
CA ILE A 85 -2.74 0.80 -16.61
C ILE A 85 -2.86 1.83 -17.74
N ARG A 86 -2.06 1.66 -18.81
CA ARG A 86 -2.11 2.55 -19.98
C ARG A 86 -3.42 2.44 -20.76
N GLY A 87 -4.13 1.33 -20.72
CA GLY A 87 -5.39 1.08 -21.43
C GLY A 87 -5.33 -0.10 -22.39
N GLY A 88 -4.39 -1.02 -22.20
CA GLY A 88 -4.25 -2.20 -23.03
C GLY A 88 -3.84 -1.85 -24.46
N ASN A 89 -4.47 -2.51 -25.43
CA ASN A 89 -4.24 -2.28 -26.87
C ASN A 89 -4.84 -0.95 -27.41
N GLN A 90 -5.56 -0.21 -26.59
CA GLN A 90 -6.14 1.06 -27.02
C GLN A 90 -5.05 2.14 -27.05
N ARG A 91 -5.06 3.01 -28.07
CA ARG A 91 -4.20 4.19 -28.07
C ARG A 91 -4.64 5.08 -26.90
N ILE A 92 -3.70 5.58 -26.10
CA ILE A 92 -3.95 6.46 -24.94
C ILE A 92 -4.97 7.57 -25.29
N ALA A 93 -4.87 8.15 -26.46
CA ALA A 93 -5.78 9.22 -26.91
C ALA A 93 -7.21 8.75 -27.23
N LYS A 94 -7.46 7.43 -27.33
CA LYS A 94 -8.79 6.86 -27.63
C LYS A 94 -9.43 6.20 -26.41
N ASP A 95 -8.65 5.86 -25.38
CA ASP A 95 -9.19 5.30 -24.14
C ASP A 95 -9.77 6.42 -23.28
N LYS A 96 -11.10 6.55 -23.33
CA LYS A 96 -11.85 7.54 -22.55
C LYS A 96 -12.24 7.04 -21.15
N LYS A 97 -12.07 5.74 -20.88
CA LYS A 97 -12.38 5.19 -19.57
C LYS A 97 -11.34 5.61 -18.55
N SER A 98 -11.79 5.99 -17.39
CA SER A 98 -10.89 6.23 -16.27
C SER A 98 -10.35 4.92 -15.71
N LYS A 99 -9.15 4.95 -15.13
CA LYS A 99 -8.53 3.80 -14.46
C LYS A 99 -8.58 3.98 -12.95
N PHE A 100 -9.09 2.96 -12.27
CA PHE A 100 -8.96 2.82 -10.84
C PHE A 100 -7.93 1.73 -10.57
N VAL A 101 -6.70 2.14 -10.24
CA VAL A 101 -5.57 1.23 -10.07
C VAL A 101 -5.34 0.96 -8.59
N VAL A 102 -5.31 -0.31 -8.20
CA VAL A 102 -5.00 -0.74 -6.84
C VAL A 102 -3.69 -1.53 -6.86
N ILE A 103 -2.64 -0.97 -6.29
CA ILE A 103 -1.34 -1.63 -6.10
C ILE A 103 -1.34 -2.19 -4.68
N TYR A 104 -1.35 -3.53 -4.55
CA TYR A 104 -1.35 -4.20 -3.26
C TYR A 104 -0.04 -4.93 -3.02
N VAL A 105 0.59 -4.70 -1.86
CA VAL A 105 1.82 -5.36 -1.43
C VAL A 105 1.51 -6.27 -0.26
N HIS A 106 1.66 -7.59 -0.48
CA HIS A 106 1.30 -8.59 0.52
C HIS A 106 2.23 -8.62 1.75
N GLY A 107 1.72 -9.23 2.81
CA GLY A 107 2.43 -9.39 4.07
C GLY A 107 3.36 -10.61 4.11
N TRP A 108 3.86 -10.89 5.31
CA TRP A 108 4.66 -12.08 5.58
C TRP A 108 3.85 -13.36 5.37
N LYS A 109 4.51 -14.45 4.93
CA LYS A 109 3.97 -15.79 4.67
C LYS A 109 3.13 -15.94 3.39
N HIS A 110 3.08 -14.93 2.54
CA HIS A 110 2.39 -14.97 1.26
C HIS A 110 3.37 -14.94 0.08
N ASN A 111 2.85 -15.30 -1.09
CA ASN A 111 3.57 -15.30 -2.37
C ASN A 111 2.58 -15.07 -3.54
N ALA A 112 3.02 -15.27 -4.77
CA ALA A 112 2.20 -15.12 -5.96
C ALA A 112 1.66 -16.45 -6.53
N GLU A 113 1.73 -17.55 -5.79
CA GLU A 113 1.14 -18.82 -6.25
C GLU A 113 -0.38 -18.68 -6.37
N GLU A 114 -0.97 -19.29 -7.39
CA GLU A 114 -2.43 -19.29 -7.58
C GLU A 114 -3.19 -19.89 -6.39
N SER A 115 -2.52 -20.76 -5.63
CA SER A 115 -3.07 -21.36 -4.39
C SER A 115 -3.09 -20.41 -3.20
N ASP A 116 -2.28 -19.34 -3.21
CA ASP A 116 -2.15 -18.41 -2.10
C ASP A 116 -3.48 -17.72 -1.78
N SER A 117 -3.85 -17.74 -0.51
CA SER A 117 -5.13 -17.19 -0.04
C SER A 117 -5.19 -15.67 -0.17
N ASP A 118 -4.06 -14.99 0.00
CA ASP A 118 -4.00 -13.53 -0.05
C ASP A 118 -4.20 -13.02 -1.49
N LEU A 119 -3.56 -13.67 -2.47
CA LEU A 119 -3.79 -13.39 -3.90
C LEU A 119 -5.25 -13.65 -4.32
N LYS A 120 -5.85 -14.76 -3.83
CA LYS A 120 -7.27 -15.07 -4.10
C LYS A 120 -8.20 -14.01 -3.52
N ASN A 121 -7.96 -13.61 -2.27
CA ASN A 121 -8.76 -12.58 -1.61
C ASN A 121 -8.63 -11.24 -2.32
N PHE A 122 -7.40 -10.84 -2.67
CA PHE A 122 -7.17 -9.63 -3.45
C PHE A 122 -7.91 -9.67 -4.79
N THR A 123 -7.80 -10.77 -5.54
CA THR A 123 -8.48 -10.95 -6.83
C THR A 123 -9.99 -10.85 -6.69
N SER A 124 -10.55 -11.48 -5.66
CA SER A 124 -11.99 -11.43 -5.37
C SER A 124 -12.44 -10.01 -5.02
N TRP A 125 -11.63 -9.29 -4.24
CA TRP A 125 -11.94 -7.91 -3.87
C TRP A 125 -11.90 -6.96 -5.08
N ILE A 126 -10.88 -7.08 -5.95
CA ILE A 126 -10.80 -6.31 -7.22
C ILE A 126 -12.01 -6.61 -8.11
N LYS A 127 -12.44 -7.89 -8.17
CA LYS A 127 -13.65 -8.26 -8.89
C LYS A 127 -14.88 -7.55 -8.34
N ASN A 128 -15.08 -7.58 -7.02
CA ASN A 128 -16.20 -6.90 -6.37
C ASN A 128 -16.19 -5.39 -6.61
N MET A 129 -14.99 -4.77 -6.60
CA MET A 129 -14.86 -3.36 -6.93
C MET A 129 -15.20 -3.06 -8.39
N SER A 130 -14.81 -3.93 -9.31
CA SER A 130 -15.14 -3.81 -10.74
C SER A 130 -16.63 -3.96 -10.99
N ASP A 131 -17.28 -4.96 -10.35
CA ASP A 131 -18.72 -5.23 -10.51
C ASP A 131 -19.59 -4.10 -9.96
N LYS A 132 -19.15 -3.43 -8.90
CA LYS A 132 -19.83 -2.29 -8.25
C LYS A 132 -19.34 -0.93 -8.77
N GLY A 133 -18.35 -0.92 -9.66
CA GLY A 133 -17.75 0.31 -10.21
C GLY A 133 -18.65 1.00 -11.25
N ALA A 134 -18.33 2.26 -11.54
CA ALA A 134 -19.00 3.01 -12.60
C ALA A 134 -18.68 2.41 -13.99
N GLU A 135 -19.63 2.42 -14.90
CA GLU A 135 -19.50 1.82 -16.25
C GLU A 135 -18.29 2.38 -17.04
N ASN A 136 -17.91 3.62 -16.79
CA ASN A 136 -16.79 4.30 -17.45
C ASN A 136 -15.46 4.18 -16.68
N THR A 137 -15.34 3.23 -15.75
CA THR A 137 -14.11 3.02 -14.96
C THR A 137 -13.64 1.59 -15.06
N ASP A 138 -12.41 1.40 -15.53
CA ASP A 138 -11.75 0.10 -15.47
C ASP A 138 -10.99 -0.03 -14.14
N VAL A 139 -11.25 -1.10 -13.42
CA VAL A 139 -10.52 -1.43 -12.17
C VAL A 139 -9.36 -2.35 -12.52
N VAL A 140 -8.14 -1.94 -12.15
CA VAL A 140 -6.90 -2.68 -12.39
C VAL A 140 -6.23 -2.99 -11.05
N GLY A 141 -6.11 -4.27 -10.73
CA GLY A 141 -5.36 -4.74 -9.55
C GLY A 141 -3.93 -5.11 -9.94
N ILE A 142 -2.96 -4.63 -9.16
CA ILE A 142 -1.55 -5.02 -9.27
C ILE A 142 -1.16 -5.67 -7.95
N TYR A 143 -0.97 -6.99 -7.97
CA TYR A 143 -0.48 -7.74 -6.81
C TYR A 143 1.04 -7.74 -6.83
N VAL A 144 1.65 -7.05 -5.87
CA VAL A 144 3.11 -6.98 -5.73
C VAL A 144 3.56 -8.06 -4.77
N SER A 145 4.28 -9.02 -5.30
CA SER A 145 4.80 -10.17 -4.56
C SER A 145 6.30 -10.04 -4.29
N TRP A 146 6.70 -10.56 -3.16
CA TRP A 146 8.08 -10.66 -2.71
C TRP A 146 8.23 -11.95 -1.89
N PRO A 147 9.44 -12.52 -1.71
CA PRO A 147 9.60 -13.77 -0.96
C PRO A 147 9.25 -13.59 0.52
N GLY A 148 7.96 -13.60 0.84
CA GLY A 148 7.41 -13.44 2.18
C GLY A 148 7.62 -14.66 3.08
N GLN A 149 7.84 -15.86 2.52
CA GLN A 149 8.02 -17.12 3.25
C GLN A 149 9.37 -17.74 2.91
N SER A 150 10.13 -18.13 3.95
CA SER A 150 11.45 -18.77 3.77
C SER A 150 11.43 -20.28 3.88
N ILE A 151 10.68 -20.83 4.86
CA ILE A 151 10.66 -22.26 5.19
C ILE A 151 9.22 -22.66 5.54
N PRO A 152 8.63 -23.68 4.89
CA PRO A 152 7.26 -24.08 5.14
C PRO A 152 7.10 -24.94 6.43
N LEU A 153 7.94 -24.76 7.44
CA LEU A 153 7.89 -25.48 8.70
C LEU A 153 7.43 -24.57 9.85
N PRO A 154 6.27 -24.83 10.47
CA PRO A 154 5.65 -23.93 11.46
C PRO A 154 6.53 -23.57 12.67
N ILE A 155 7.46 -24.46 13.06
CA ILE A 155 8.34 -24.26 14.23
C ILE A 155 9.44 -23.22 13.95
N PHE A 156 9.87 -23.06 12.67
CA PHE A 156 10.95 -22.17 12.27
C PHE A 156 10.48 -20.82 11.70
N ASP A 157 9.20 -20.66 11.48
CA ASP A 157 8.61 -19.43 10.93
C ASP A 157 9.01 -18.18 11.73
N ASN A 158 8.99 -18.25 13.04
CA ASN A 158 9.34 -17.11 13.91
C ASN A 158 10.84 -16.75 13.87
N LEU A 159 11.72 -17.74 13.55
CA LEU A 159 13.15 -17.50 13.41
C LEU A 159 13.50 -16.79 12.11
N THR A 160 12.62 -16.84 11.11
CA THR A 160 12.83 -16.19 9.81
C THR A 160 12.41 -14.72 9.78
N PHE A 161 11.75 -14.22 10.82
CA PHE A 161 11.27 -12.83 10.93
C PHE A 161 12.33 -11.79 10.55
N TRP A 162 13.55 -11.94 11.07
CA TRP A 162 14.64 -10.99 10.79
C TRP A 162 15.11 -11.00 9.34
N GLY A 163 15.21 -12.19 8.76
CA GLY A 163 15.54 -12.34 7.35
C GLY A 163 14.49 -11.69 6.46
N ARG A 164 13.21 -11.89 6.79
CA ARG A 164 12.08 -11.31 6.03
C ARG A 164 11.97 -9.80 6.17
N LYS A 165 12.25 -9.26 7.37
CA LYS A 165 12.37 -7.82 7.57
C LYS A 165 13.47 -7.22 6.69
N GLY A 166 14.63 -7.88 6.63
CA GLY A 166 15.73 -7.49 5.75
C GLY A 166 15.37 -7.55 4.27
N ALA A 167 14.69 -8.61 3.82
CA ALA A 167 14.18 -8.72 2.46
C ALA A 167 13.20 -7.59 2.11
N ALA A 168 12.23 -7.31 2.99
CA ALA A 168 11.29 -6.19 2.81
C ALA A 168 12.02 -4.84 2.68
N ASP A 169 13.08 -4.62 3.47
CA ASP A 169 13.88 -3.40 3.34
C ASP A 169 14.63 -3.36 1.98
N ARG A 170 15.21 -4.48 1.51
CA ARG A 170 15.88 -4.51 0.21
C ARG A 170 14.91 -4.25 -0.95
N VAL A 171 13.72 -4.85 -0.94
CA VAL A 171 12.68 -4.59 -1.95
C VAL A 171 12.30 -3.10 -1.99
N SER A 172 12.17 -2.46 -0.82
CA SER A 172 11.80 -1.04 -0.76
C SER A 172 12.95 -0.08 -1.12
N ILE A 173 14.19 -0.38 -0.66
CA ILE A 173 15.36 0.49 -0.82
C ILE A 173 16.07 0.21 -2.16
N GLY A 174 15.97 -1.01 -2.70
CA GLY A 174 16.61 -1.42 -3.96
C GLY A 174 16.19 -0.62 -5.19
N GLY A 175 15.19 0.26 -5.04
CA GLY A 175 14.81 1.26 -6.03
C GLY A 175 13.91 0.74 -7.15
N ASN A 176 13.79 -0.55 -7.38
CA ASN A 176 12.95 -1.08 -8.46
C ASN A 176 11.46 -0.88 -8.18
N PHE A 177 11.02 -1.06 -6.93
CA PHE A 177 9.63 -0.79 -6.59
C PHE A 177 9.30 0.72 -6.67
N SER A 178 10.18 1.59 -6.21
CA SER A 178 10.01 3.05 -6.37
C SER A 178 10.01 3.47 -7.85
N LYS A 179 10.84 2.84 -8.70
CA LYS A 179 10.80 3.03 -10.16
C LYS A 179 9.47 2.59 -10.75
N PHE A 180 8.90 1.47 -10.26
CA PHE A 180 7.58 1.03 -10.69
C PHE A 180 6.50 2.07 -10.34
N LEU A 181 6.47 2.57 -9.10
CA LEU A 181 5.53 3.63 -8.71
C LEU A 181 5.69 4.88 -9.58
N SER A 182 6.92 5.29 -9.87
CA SER A 182 7.20 6.42 -10.77
C SER A 182 6.75 6.16 -12.21
N ALA A 183 6.88 4.92 -12.70
CA ALA A 183 6.40 4.54 -14.04
C ALA A 183 4.86 4.59 -14.11
N VAL A 184 4.17 4.13 -13.09
CA VAL A 184 2.71 4.22 -12.97
C VAL A 184 2.25 5.69 -13.01
N GLU A 185 2.90 6.56 -12.23
CA GLU A 185 2.62 7.99 -12.23
C GLU A 185 2.89 8.64 -13.60
N ASN A 186 3.96 8.26 -14.28
CA ASN A 186 4.24 8.75 -15.63
C ASN A 186 3.16 8.35 -16.64
N VAL A 187 2.65 7.11 -16.54
CA VAL A 187 1.53 6.66 -17.40
C VAL A 187 0.28 7.48 -17.10
N ARG A 188 -0.05 7.71 -15.83
CA ARG A 188 -1.18 8.57 -15.43
C ARG A 188 -1.07 9.96 -16.07
N ARG A 189 0.09 10.61 -15.97
CA ARG A 189 0.34 11.92 -16.58
C ARG A 189 0.18 11.91 -18.10
N GLN A 190 0.57 10.82 -18.77
CA GLN A 190 0.41 10.67 -20.23
C GLN A 190 -1.04 10.46 -20.63
N ARG A 191 -1.84 9.79 -19.81
CA ARG A 191 -3.26 9.55 -20.05
C ARG A 191 -4.07 10.84 -19.99
N LYS A 192 -3.66 11.81 -19.18
CA LYS A 192 -4.35 13.11 -19.00
C LYS A 192 -5.85 12.93 -18.71
N ASN A 193 -6.19 11.90 -17.94
CA ASN A 193 -7.55 11.66 -17.50
C ASN A 193 -7.62 11.99 -16.01
N ASP A 194 -8.27 13.09 -15.66
CA ASP A 194 -8.35 13.58 -14.29
C ASP A 194 -9.16 12.65 -13.35
N ASP A 195 -9.91 11.72 -13.95
CA ASP A 195 -10.66 10.69 -13.25
C ASP A 195 -9.83 9.44 -12.93
N ASP A 196 -8.61 9.33 -13.43
CA ASP A 196 -7.69 8.25 -13.07
C ASP A 196 -7.33 8.37 -11.58
N PHE A 197 -7.39 7.24 -10.86
CA PHE A 197 -7.14 7.19 -9.43
C PHE A 197 -6.27 5.99 -9.09
N ILE A 198 -5.15 6.23 -8.41
CA ILE A 198 -4.14 5.22 -8.11
C ILE A 198 -3.97 5.10 -6.60
N VAL A 199 -4.18 3.90 -6.08
CA VAL A 199 -4.10 3.58 -4.66
C VAL A 199 -3.02 2.55 -4.40
N GLY A 200 -2.19 2.78 -3.39
CA GLY A 200 -1.30 1.78 -2.82
C GLY A 200 -1.89 1.21 -1.52
N ILE A 201 -1.90 -0.11 -1.39
CA ILE A 201 -2.32 -0.80 -0.17
C ILE A 201 -1.21 -1.76 0.24
N GLY A 202 -0.74 -1.67 1.47
CA GLY A 202 0.25 -2.59 2.01
C GLY A 202 -0.22 -3.24 3.28
N HIS A 203 0.01 -4.55 3.40
CA HIS A 203 -0.27 -5.30 4.62
C HIS A 203 1.02 -5.72 5.33
N SER A 204 1.10 -5.52 6.64
CA SER A 204 2.21 -6.03 7.46
C SER A 204 3.59 -5.55 6.96
N PHE A 205 4.50 -6.44 6.56
CA PHE A 205 5.75 -6.08 5.89
C PHE A 205 5.53 -5.49 4.49
N GLY A 206 4.45 -5.81 3.80
CA GLY A 206 4.06 -5.13 2.57
C GLY A 206 3.76 -3.64 2.81
N ALA A 207 3.17 -3.30 3.95
CA ALA A 207 3.02 -1.90 4.37
C ALA A 207 4.37 -1.22 4.63
N ARG A 208 5.36 -1.96 5.18
CA ARG A 208 6.74 -1.48 5.32
C ARG A 208 7.38 -1.18 3.96
N ILE A 209 7.23 -2.10 2.99
CA ILE A 209 7.75 -1.93 1.63
C ILE A 209 7.13 -0.70 0.97
N LEU A 210 5.81 -0.63 0.94
CA LEU A 210 5.07 0.45 0.31
C LEU A 210 5.39 1.81 0.95
N PHE A 211 5.36 1.90 2.29
CA PHE A 211 5.66 3.13 3.00
C PHE A 211 7.09 3.59 2.76
N SER A 212 8.08 2.68 2.81
CA SER A 212 9.49 3.03 2.59
C SER A 212 9.77 3.50 1.16
N ALA A 213 9.06 2.94 0.16
CA ALA A 213 9.20 3.35 -1.23
C ALA A 213 8.51 4.69 -1.53
N ALA A 214 7.33 4.94 -0.94
CA ALA A 214 6.53 6.14 -1.19
C ALA A 214 6.97 7.36 -0.36
N SER A 215 7.42 7.13 0.89
CA SER A 215 7.73 8.21 1.85
C SER A 215 8.72 9.26 1.33
N PRO A 216 9.87 8.90 0.72
CA PRO A 216 10.82 9.91 0.24
C PRO A 216 10.20 10.81 -0.83
N ILE A 217 9.35 10.26 -1.68
CA ILE A 217 8.68 11.00 -2.76
C ILE A 217 7.64 11.95 -2.15
N ILE A 218 6.82 11.45 -1.22
CA ILE A 218 5.81 12.25 -0.52
C ILE A 218 6.48 13.40 0.26
N LEU A 219 7.56 13.12 1.00
CA LEU A 219 8.27 14.15 1.77
C LEU A 219 8.95 15.18 0.88
N HIS A 220 9.51 14.77 -0.26
CA HIS A 220 10.07 15.70 -1.25
C HIS A 220 8.98 16.62 -1.83
N GLU A 221 7.87 16.07 -2.26
CA GLU A 221 6.71 16.81 -2.74
C GLU A 221 6.21 17.81 -1.68
N LEU A 222 6.13 17.37 -0.42
CA LEU A 222 5.68 18.20 0.70
C LEU A 222 6.63 19.38 0.94
N GLN A 223 7.94 19.18 0.83
CA GLN A 223 8.95 20.23 1.02
C GLN A 223 8.98 21.23 -0.14
N THR A 224 8.65 20.78 -1.34
CA THR A 224 8.66 21.61 -2.56
C THR A 224 7.29 22.23 -2.87
N HIS A 225 6.25 21.74 -2.18
CA HIS A 225 4.89 22.24 -2.36
C HIS A 225 4.74 23.62 -1.74
N HIS A 226 4.48 24.60 -2.57
CA HIS A 226 4.05 25.92 -2.13
C HIS A 226 2.55 26.01 -2.40
N PRO A 227 1.68 25.98 -1.37
CA PRO A 227 0.27 26.26 -1.56
C PRO A 227 0.16 27.64 -2.24
N GLY A 228 -0.48 27.66 -3.41
CA GLY A 228 -0.52 28.82 -4.27
C GLY A 228 -1.38 29.98 -3.77
N GLU A 229 -1.39 30.26 -2.47
CA GLU A 229 -2.18 31.31 -1.84
C GLU A 229 -1.88 32.72 -2.34
N ARG A 230 -0.70 32.94 -2.96
CA ARG A 230 -0.37 34.27 -3.53
C ARG A 230 -1.29 34.73 -4.67
N PHE A 231 -2.08 33.81 -5.27
CA PHE A 231 -2.95 34.12 -6.42
C PHE A 231 -4.38 33.61 -6.25
N GLY A 232 -4.79 33.18 -5.05
CA GLY A 232 -6.14 32.64 -4.80
C GLY A 232 -6.41 31.27 -5.41
N ILE A 233 -5.40 30.61 -5.99
CA ILE A 233 -5.52 29.29 -6.59
C ILE A 233 -4.97 28.25 -5.61
N TYR A 234 -5.87 27.46 -5.05
CA TYR A 234 -5.47 26.31 -4.23
C TYR A 234 -4.95 25.17 -5.11
N LYS A 235 -3.74 24.70 -4.85
CA LYS A 235 -3.18 23.51 -5.46
C LYS A 235 -3.04 22.40 -4.39
N PRO A 236 -3.83 21.32 -4.45
CA PRO A 236 -3.73 20.27 -3.47
C PRO A 236 -2.36 19.59 -3.54
N PHE A 237 -1.79 19.27 -2.40
CA PHE A 237 -0.65 18.40 -2.29
C PHE A 237 -1.05 16.98 -2.70
N LYS A 238 -0.25 16.32 -3.53
CA LYS A 238 -0.45 14.94 -4.00
C LYS A 238 0.83 14.14 -3.78
N GLY A 239 0.70 12.87 -3.41
CA GLY A 239 1.81 11.93 -3.38
C GLY A 239 2.06 11.30 -4.77
N VAL A 240 2.99 10.35 -4.84
CA VAL A 240 3.21 9.47 -6.01
C VAL A 240 1.98 8.60 -6.31
N LEU A 241 1.17 8.35 -5.33
CA LEU A 241 -0.14 7.72 -5.38
C LEU A 241 -1.18 8.74 -4.94
N ASP A 242 -2.40 8.63 -5.43
CA ASP A 242 -3.48 9.49 -4.96
C ASP A 242 -3.82 9.20 -3.50
N PHE A 243 -3.69 7.92 -3.09
CA PHE A 243 -3.89 7.52 -1.70
C PHE A 243 -3.07 6.28 -1.33
N THR A 244 -2.64 6.20 -0.06
CA THR A 244 -1.90 5.07 0.48
C THR A 244 -2.59 4.52 1.73
N ILE A 245 -2.83 3.21 1.76
CA ILE A 245 -3.39 2.50 2.92
C ILE A 245 -2.36 1.53 3.48
N LEU A 246 -2.16 1.55 4.79
CA LEU A 246 -1.27 0.66 5.51
C LEU A 246 -2.09 -0.15 6.52
N LEU A 247 -2.26 -1.44 6.27
CA LEU A 247 -3.05 -2.36 7.11
C LEU A 247 -2.12 -3.14 8.04
N ASN A 248 -2.35 -3.04 9.34
CA ASN A 248 -1.54 -3.69 10.39
C ASN A 248 -0.01 -3.55 10.13
N PRO A 249 0.51 -2.31 9.94
CA PRO A 249 1.86 -2.09 9.43
C PRO A 249 2.93 -2.63 10.38
N ALA A 250 3.83 -3.49 9.86
CA ALA A 250 4.93 -4.11 10.60
C ALA A 250 6.24 -3.32 10.44
N PHE A 251 6.23 -2.04 10.81
CA PHE A 251 7.42 -1.21 10.89
C PHE A 251 7.39 -0.26 12.10
N ASP A 252 8.58 0.15 12.54
CA ASP A 252 8.75 0.98 13.72
C ASP A 252 8.18 2.40 13.51
N ALA A 253 7.56 2.95 14.56
CA ALA A 253 6.94 4.26 14.54
C ALA A 253 7.94 5.39 14.23
N ALA A 254 9.26 5.16 14.46
CA ALA A 254 10.29 6.14 14.15
C ALA A 254 10.34 6.51 12.67
N ARG A 255 9.97 5.59 11.76
CA ARG A 255 9.89 5.86 10.31
C ARG A 255 8.85 6.92 9.95
N TYR A 256 7.81 7.06 10.77
CA TYR A 256 6.76 8.05 10.58
C TYR A 256 7.10 9.43 11.14
N THR A 257 8.22 9.58 11.85
CA THR A 257 8.61 10.82 12.55
C THR A 257 8.62 12.04 11.63
N ALA A 258 9.10 11.90 10.39
CA ALA A 258 9.12 13.01 9.44
C ALA A 258 7.70 13.52 9.12
N PHE A 259 6.74 12.61 8.93
CA PHE A 259 5.34 12.97 8.71
C PHE A 259 4.69 13.61 9.93
N ASP A 260 5.03 13.12 11.14
CA ASP A 260 4.58 13.75 12.38
C ASP A 260 5.17 15.14 12.54
N SER A 261 6.44 15.34 12.19
CA SER A 261 7.11 16.62 12.29
C SER A 261 6.56 17.67 11.34
N THR A 262 6.18 17.30 10.12
CA THR A 262 5.62 18.24 9.14
C THR A 262 4.37 18.94 9.64
N ARG A 263 3.58 18.29 10.50
CA ARG A 263 2.40 18.87 11.14
C ARG A 263 2.74 20.04 12.07
N ARG A 264 3.91 20.01 12.68
CA ARG A 264 4.35 21.02 13.66
C ARG A 264 5.00 22.23 13.02
N TRP A 265 5.53 22.07 11.81
CA TRP A 265 6.41 23.05 11.16
C TRP A 265 5.75 23.78 10.00
N GLN A 266 4.68 23.22 9.47
CA GLN A 266 3.97 23.85 8.36
C GLN A 266 2.70 24.50 8.84
N GLU A 267 2.37 25.60 8.21
CA GLU A 267 1.04 26.19 8.24
C GLU A 267 -0.03 25.12 7.99
N LYS A 268 -1.18 25.28 8.57
CA LYS A 268 -2.30 24.34 8.47
C LYS A 268 -2.51 23.96 7.00
N PHE A 269 -2.62 22.67 6.72
CA PHE A 269 -3.05 22.22 5.40
C PHE A 269 -4.41 22.86 5.07
N HIS A 270 -4.61 23.17 3.80
CA HIS A 270 -5.86 23.75 3.36
C HIS A 270 -7.05 22.82 3.66
N GLN A 271 -8.21 23.36 4.00
CA GLN A 271 -9.41 22.58 4.34
C GLN A 271 -9.85 21.60 3.23
N ARG A 272 -9.56 21.91 1.96
CA ARG A 272 -9.83 21.04 0.80
C ARG A 272 -8.75 19.99 0.54
N GLN A 273 -7.69 19.94 1.36
CA GLN A 273 -6.66 18.92 1.22
C GLN A 273 -7.26 17.54 1.49
N GLN A 274 -7.20 16.67 0.48
CA GLN A 274 -7.64 15.29 0.64
C GLN A 274 -6.61 14.47 1.42
N PRO A 275 -7.04 13.44 2.16
CA PRO A 275 -6.11 12.53 2.81
C PRO A 275 -5.22 11.83 1.77
N ILE A 276 -3.97 11.59 2.13
CA ILE A 276 -2.95 10.96 1.28
C ILE A 276 -2.54 9.61 1.83
N LEU A 277 -2.58 9.48 3.16
CA LEU A 277 -2.19 8.25 3.85
C LEU A 277 -3.17 7.93 4.97
N LEU A 278 -3.58 6.68 5.05
CA LEU A 278 -4.33 6.10 6.16
C LEU A 278 -3.64 4.82 6.63
N SER A 279 -3.13 4.84 7.85
CA SER A 279 -2.66 3.65 8.54
C SER A 279 -3.76 3.12 9.44
N ILE A 280 -4.11 1.84 9.33
CA ILE A 280 -5.12 1.17 10.16
C ILE A 280 -4.46 0.00 10.89
N ALA A 281 -4.58 -0.04 12.20
CA ALA A 281 -4.06 -1.15 13.00
C ALA A 281 -5.09 -1.60 14.04
N THR A 282 -5.28 -2.92 14.13
CA THR A 282 -6.17 -3.49 15.14
C THR A 282 -5.46 -3.71 16.47
N GLU A 283 -6.19 -3.49 17.56
CA GLU A 283 -5.65 -3.65 18.93
C GLU A 283 -5.30 -5.10 19.29
N ASN A 284 -5.96 -6.08 18.66
CA ASN A 284 -5.71 -7.50 18.87
C ASN A 284 -4.66 -8.11 17.92
N ASP A 285 -3.84 -7.28 17.26
CA ASP A 285 -2.71 -7.74 16.44
C ASP A 285 -1.52 -8.16 17.31
N TYR A 286 -1.45 -9.43 17.66
CA TYR A 286 -0.36 -9.98 18.45
C TYR A 286 0.99 -9.96 17.73
N ALA A 287 1.01 -10.04 16.40
CA ALA A 287 2.24 -10.04 15.61
C ALA A 287 2.96 -8.69 15.70
N THR A 288 2.24 -7.58 15.53
CA THR A 288 2.83 -6.23 15.61
C THR A 288 2.95 -5.73 17.05
N ARG A 289 2.12 -6.20 17.96
CA ARG A 289 2.11 -5.74 19.35
C ARG A 289 3.16 -6.43 20.23
N PHE A 290 3.41 -7.72 20.03
CA PHE A 290 4.29 -8.51 20.87
C PHE A 290 5.50 -9.09 20.14
N ALA A 291 5.29 -9.75 18.98
CA ALA A 291 6.39 -10.38 18.26
C ALA A 291 7.36 -9.35 17.66
N PHE A 292 6.84 -8.24 17.16
CA PHE A 292 7.67 -7.17 16.60
C PHE A 292 8.57 -6.50 17.66
N PRO A 293 8.07 -6.06 18.83
CA PRO A 293 8.93 -5.50 19.89
C PRO A 293 9.98 -6.48 20.41
N LEU A 294 9.62 -7.76 20.63
CA LEU A 294 10.58 -8.80 21.03
C LEU A 294 11.70 -8.95 20.01
N GLY A 295 11.32 -8.94 18.74
CA GLY A 295 12.28 -8.91 17.68
C GLY A 295 13.20 -7.68 17.69
N GLN A 296 12.77 -6.50 18.11
CA GLN A 296 13.59 -5.29 18.20
C GLN A 296 14.52 -5.25 19.41
N LEU A 297 14.24 -6.01 20.47
CA LEU A 297 15.07 -6.05 21.69
C LEU A 297 16.49 -6.59 21.47
N ILE A 298 16.70 -7.39 20.41
CA ILE A 298 18.02 -7.94 20.06
C ILE A 298 18.91 -6.85 19.39
N GLY A 299 18.31 -5.74 18.94
CA GLY A 299 19.02 -4.57 18.40
C GLY A 299 19.26 -3.50 19.47
N THR A 300 20.30 -2.70 19.33
CA THR A 300 20.66 -1.56 20.20
C THR A 300 19.71 -0.37 20.00
N ARG A 301 18.39 -0.55 20.21
CA ARG A 301 17.40 0.51 20.01
C ARG A 301 16.91 1.00 21.37
N TRP A 302 17.06 2.28 21.61
CA TRP A 302 16.81 2.92 22.94
C TRP A 302 15.49 3.64 23.02
N HIS A 303 15.00 4.21 21.90
CA HIS A 303 13.78 5.01 21.90
C HIS A 303 12.52 4.14 21.75
N GLU A 304 11.46 4.48 22.47
CA GLU A 304 10.19 3.75 22.43
C GLU A 304 9.63 3.59 21.02
N ARG A 305 9.60 4.67 20.21
CA ARG A 305 9.12 4.66 18.83
C ARG A 305 9.93 3.77 17.86
N GLU A 306 11.12 3.34 18.27
CA GLU A 306 11.91 2.37 17.50
C GLU A 306 11.54 0.92 17.83
N LYS A 307 10.91 0.69 18.98
CA LYS A 307 10.51 -0.64 19.48
C LYS A 307 9.07 -0.99 19.13
N ILE A 308 8.22 0.01 18.97
CA ILE A 308 6.77 -0.13 18.78
C ILE A 308 6.42 0.15 17.33
N THR A 309 5.48 -0.60 16.76
CA THR A 309 4.99 -0.36 15.40
C THR A 309 4.16 0.92 15.33
N LEU A 310 4.06 1.50 14.12
CA LEU A 310 3.30 2.72 13.88
C LEU A 310 1.87 2.64 14.45
N GLY A 311 1.17 1.55 14.20
CA GLY A 311 -0.21 1.37 14.65
C GLY A 311 -0.38 1.24 16.17
N ASN A 312 0.69 0.83 16.88
CA ASN A 312 0.66 0.68 18.35
C ASN A 312 1.22 1.91 19.09
N TYR A 313 1.85 2.87 18.41
CA TYR A 313 2.39 4.08 19.02
C TYR A 313 1.32 5.16 19.15
N THR A 314 0.70 5.24 20.32
CA THR A 314 -0.48 6.08 20.59
C THR A 314 -0.26 7.56 20.32
N ASN A 315 0.98 8.06 20.45
CA ASN A 315 1.28 9.46 20.22
C ASN A 315 1.06 9.90 18.76
N TYR A 316 1.06 8.95 17.82
CA TYR A 316 0.77 9.23 16.41
C TYR A 316 -0.69 8.94 16.02
N THR A 317 -1.48 8.31 16.89
CA THR A 317 -2.90 8.04 16.63
C THR A 317 -3.67 9.35 16.49
N THR A 318 -4.38 9.47 15.37
CA THR A 318 -5.22 10.63 15.04
C THR A 318 -6.70 10.28 14.97
N HIS A 319 -7.01 9.01 14.66
CA HIS A 319 -8.36 8.53 14.43
C HIS A 319 -8.61 7.18 15.08
N GLU A 320 -9.88 6.83 15.23
CA GLU A 320 -10.36 5.49 15.53
C GLU A 320 -11.39 5.05 14.49
N ILE A 321 -11.41 3.74 14.18
CA ILE A 321 -12.44 3.12 13.35
C ILE A 321 -13.27 2.22 14.25
N LYS A 322 -14.58 2.49 14.33
CA LYS A 322 -15.53 1.84 15.24
C LYS A 322 -16.81 1.44 14.54
N ILE A 323 -17.57 0.52 15.15
CA ILE A 323 -18.97 0.31 14.77
C ILE A 323 -19.79 1.54 15.19
N SER A 324 -20.72 1.98 14.37
CA SER A 324 -21.44 3.25 14.57
C SER A 324 -22.24 3.32 15.88
N SER A 325 -22.69 2.18 16.43
CA SER A 325 -23.33 2.13 17.74
C SER A 325 -22.40 2.47 18.91
N GLU A 326 -21.08 2.45 18.68
CA GLU A 326 -20.04 2.81 19.65
C GLU A 326 -19.54 4.25 19.45
N SER A 327 -20.05 4.93 18.41
CA SER A 327 -19.67 6.29 18.05
C SER A 327 -20.11 7.29 19.12
N LYS A 328 -19.16 8.10 19.58
CA LYS A 328 -19.40 9.23 20.48
C LYS A 328 -18.99 10.55 19.85
N PHE A 329 -19.16 10.63 18.53
CA PHE A 329 -18.72 11.80 17.77
C PHE A 329 -19.36 13.09 18.29
N SER A 330 -18.53 14.10 18.51
CA SER A 330 -18.94 15.47 18.83
C SER A 330 -18.71 16.33 17.60
N SER A 331 -19.71 17.09 17.18
CA SER A 331 -19.65 18.01 16.02
C SER A 331 -18.60 19.13 16.15
N GLU A 332 -17.93 19.25 17.29
CA GLU A 332 -16.85 20.23 17.48
C GLU A 332 -15.62 20.04 16.59
N TYR A 333 -15.54 18.91 15.84
CA TYR A 333 -14.36 18.53 15.08
C TYR A 333 -14.57 18.49 13.57
N GLU A 334 -15.60 19.14 13.04
CA GLU A 334 -15.94 19.13 11.61
C GLU A 334 -15.10 20.10 10.75
N ASP A 335 -13.76 19.99 10.79
CA ASP A 335 -12.91 20.81 9.90
C ASP A 335 -12.88 20.28 8.45
N ASN A 336 -13.10 18.98 8.25
CA ASN A 336 -13.15 18.34 6.95
C ASN A 336 -13.86 16.98 7.03
N TRP A 337 -14.30 16.44 5.87
CA TRP A 337 -15.11 15.23 5.79
C TRP A 337 -14.45 13.97 6.39
N TYR A 338 -13.12 13.89 6.38
CA TYR A 338 -12.39 12.75 6.95
C TYR A 338 -12.15 12.85 8.46
N SER A 339 -12.57 13.93 9.08
CA SER A 339 -12.66 14.00 10.54
C SER A 339 -13.74 13.06 11.09
N HIS A 340 -14.80 12.87 10.31
CA HIS A 340 -15.86 11.91 10.60
C HIS A 340 -16.42 11.35 9.29
N PHE A 341 -16.17 10.09 9.01
CA PHE A 341 -16.68 9.38 7.84
C PHE A 341 -17.29 8.05 8.24
N CYS A 342 -18.54 7.84 7.91
CA CYS A 342 -19.26 6.58 8.18
C CYS A 342 -19.69 5.90 6.89
N SER A 343 -19.55 4.57 6.86
CA SER A 343 -20.08 3.69 5.82
C SER A 343 -20.53 2.37 6.43
N ASN A 344 -21.72 1.90 6.11
CA ASN A 344 -22.25 0.59 6.53
C ASN A 344 -22.04 0.27 8.01
N ASN A 345 -22.38 1.16 8.91
CA ASN A 345 -22.21 1.04 10.37
C ASN A 345 -20.74 1.06 10.85
N VAL A 346 -19.78 1.43 10.02
CA VAL A 346 -18.39 1.63 10.43
C VAL A 346 -18.04 3.09 10.26
N CYS A 347 -17.53 3.71 11.32
CA CYS A 347 -17.17 5.11 11.33
C CYS A 347 -15.68 5.30 11.60
N LEU A 348 -15.01 6.11 10.78
CA LEU A 348 -13.72 6.72 11.07
C LEU A 348 -13.98 8.01 11.82
N GLU A 349 -13.37 8.17 12.98
CA GLU A 349 -13.57 9.32 13.86
C GLU A 349 -12.24 9.88 14.34
N ARG A 350 -12.07 11.19 14.28
CA ARG A 350 -10.92 11.85 14.87
C ARG A 350 -10.99 11.79 16.40
N THR A 351 -9.87 11.42 17.04
CA THR A 351 -9.79 11.23 18.50
C THR A 351 -9.29 12.45 19.24
N ARG A 352 -8.70 13.44 18.56
CA ARG A 352 -8.07 14.60 19.19
C ARG A 352 -8.35 15.90 18.45
N ALA A 353 -8.68 16.94 19.19
CA ALA A 353 -8.86 18.32 18.72
C ALA A 353 -7.54 19.10 18.77
N ASP A 354 -6.47 18.55 18.25
CA ASP A 354 -5.17 19.24 18.20
C ASP A 354 -4.88 19.81 16.80
N ASP A 355 -3.74 20.47 16.62
CA ASP A 355 -3.25 21.07 15.37
C ASP A 355 -3.17 20.09 14.18
N ARG A 356 -3.51 18.82 14.40
CA ARG A 356 -3.52 17.74 13.42
C ARG A 356 -4.80 17.67 12.61
N ALA A 357 -5.75 18.54 12.90
CA ALA A 357 -7.09 18.53 12.34
C ALA A 357 -7.13 18.46 10.81
N THR A 358 -6.22 19.14 10.15
CA THR A 358 -6.16 19.23 8.68
C THR A 358 -5.03 18.39 8.06
N SER A 359 -4.32 17.56 8.86
CA SER A 359 -3.25 16.71 8.33
C SER A 359 -3.79 15.65 7.38
N PRO A 360 -3.23 15.51 6.17
CA PRO A 360 -3.64 14.47 5.22
C PRO A 360 -3.09 13.08 5.56
N PHE A 361 -2.39 12.94 6.68
CA PHE A 361 -1.77 11.72 7.15
C PHE A 361 -2.51 11.18 8.36
N LEU A 362 -3.31 10.14 8.16
CA LEU A 362 -4.20 9.58 9.17
C LEU A 362 -3.60 8.30 9.76
N VAL A 363 -3.59 8.20 11.08
CA VAL A 363 -3.21 6.99 11.81
C VAL A 363 -4.40 6.57 12.65
N ALA A 364 -5.05 5.49 12.26
CA ALA A 364 -6.27 4.99 12.89
C ALA A 364 -6.03 3.68 13.64
N LYS A 365 -6.67 3.55 14.79
CA LYS A 365 -6.83 2.30 15.52
C LYS A 365 -8.21 1.70 15.30
N THR A 366 -8.29 0.40 15.38
CA THR A 366 -9.55 -0.33 15.34
C THR A 366 -9.52 -1.55 16.27
N ASN A 367 -10.63 -2.25 16.39
CA ASN A 367 -10.78 -3.45 17.23
C ASN A 367 -11.07 -4.70 16.39
N SER A 368 -11.22 -5.84 17.06
CA SER A 368 -11.44 -7.15 16.44
C SER A 368 -12.79 -7.28 15.71
N SER A 369 -13.78 -6.44 15.98
CA SER A 369 -15.04 -6.46 15.24
C SER A 369 -14.90 -5.95 13.79
N ILE A 370 -13.82 -5.25 13.47
CA ILE A 370 -13.53 -4.69 12.15
C ILE A 370 -12.35 -5.42 11.49
N ILE A 371 -11.23 -5.60 12.21
CA ILE A 371 -10.08 -6.40 11.76
C ILE A 371 -9.72 -7.39 12.87
N ASP A 372 -10.02 -8.67 12.65
CA ASP A 372 -9.74 -9.71 13.63
C ASP A 372 -8.32 -10.26 13.49
N GLY A 373 -7.44 -9.80 14.38
CA GLY A 373 -6.03 -10.18 14.41
C GLY A 373 -5.21 -9.62 13.22
N HIS A 374 -3.98 -10.12 13.08
CA HIS A 374 -3.02 -9.61 12.11
C HIS A 374 -3.48 -9.77 10.66
N ASN A 375 -4.07 -10.92 10.32
CA ASN A 375 -4.46 -11.29 8.95
C ASN A 375 -5.94 -11.03 8.64
N GLY A 376 -6.72 -10.46 9.57
CA GLY A 376 -8.15 -10.18 9.38
C GLY A 376 -8.49 -9.06 8.40
N ILE A 377 -7.53 -8.63 7.61
CA ILE A 377 -7.67 -7.53 6.63
C ILE A 377 -8.63 -7.84 5.48
N TRP A 378 -8.94 -9.11 5.27
CA TRP A 378 -9.87 -9.56 4.23
C TRP A 378 -11.30 -9.78 4.75
N GLY A 379 -11.61 -9.36 5.98
CA GLY A 379 -12.97 -9.34 6.51
C GLY A 379 -13.89 -8.41 5.69
N GLU A 380 -15.15 -8.79 5.51
CA GLU A 380 -16.13 -8.03 4.71
C GLU A 380 -16.29 -6.59 5.23
N THR A 381 -16.28 -6.42 6.54
CA THR A 381 -16.45 -5.12 7.21
C THR A 381 -15.38 -4.13 6.79
N ILE A 382 -14.11 -4.51 6.90
CA ILE A 382 -12.99 -3.62 6.54
C ILE A 382 -12.87 -3.43 5.03
N GLN A 383 -13.11 -4.48 4.23
CA GLN A 383 -13.10 -4.36 2.77
C GLN A 383 -14.16 -3.39 2.27
N SER A 384 -15.38 -3.46 2.80
CA SER A 384 -16.47 -2.56 2.45
C SER A 384 -16.16 -1.12 2.85
N PHE A 385 -15.70 -0.91 4.09
CA PHE A 385 -15.29 0.40 4.58
C PHE A 385 -14.19 1.01 3.70
N VAL A 386 -13.13 0.27 3.39
CA VAL A 386 -12.02 0.75 2.54
C VAL A 386 -12.53 1.10 1.14
N ALA A 387 -13.38 0.27 0.54
CA ALA A 387 -13.92 0.54 -0.80
C ALA A 387 -14.76 1.82 -0.82
N ASP A 388 -15.58 2.07 0.22
CA ASP A 388 -16.40 3.27 0.33
C ASP A 388 -15.56 4.51 0.61
N PHE A 389 -14.56 4.40 1.47
CA PHE A 389 -13.62 5.49 1.75
C PHE A 389 -12.85 5.91 0.50
N LEU A 390 -12.37 4.94 -0.30
CA LEU A 390 -11.71 5.21 -1.58
C LEU A 390 -12.64 5.88 -2.59
N ARG A 391 -13.90 5.47 -2.66
CA ARG A 391 -14.91 6.14 -3.50
C ARG A 391 -15.12 7.60 -3.09
N LYS A 392 -15.19 7.84 -1.78
CA LYS A 392 -15.36 9.21 -1.24
C LYS A 392 -14.14 10.08 -1.57
N ILE A 393 -12.91 9.62 -1.35
CA ILE A 393 -11.71 10.39 -1.71
C ILE A 393 -11.71 10.74 -3.20
N ARG A 394 -11.99 9.74 -4.06
CA ARG A 394 -12.02 9.95 -5.51
C ARG A 394 -13.07 10.99 -5.91
N GLN A 395 -14.25 10.95 -5.30
CA GLN A 395 -15.32 11.92 -5.53
C GLN A 395 -14.92 13.33 -5.12
N GLU A 396 -14.33 13.50 -3.92
CA GLU A 396 -13.87 14.79 -3.41
C GLU A 396 -12.70 15.36 -4.24
N SER A 397 -11.80 14.49 -4.71
CA SER A 397 -10.69 14.91 -5.57
C SER A 397 -11.17 15.48 -6.91
N ARG A 398 -12.28 14.97 -7.47
CA ARG A 398 -12.90 15.49 -8.70
C ARG A 398 -13.50 16.87 -8.51
N MET A 399 -14.18 17.10 -7.37
CA MET A 399 -14.79 18.40 -7.09
C MET A 399 -13.73 19.51 -7.00
N VAL A 400 -12.57 19.22 -6.43
CA VAL A 400 -11.44 20.18 -6.35
C VAL A 400 -10.90 20.55 -7.74
N VAL A 401 -10.94 19.63 -8.71
CA VAL A 401 -10.47 19.86 -10.08
C VAL A 401 -11.49 20.68 -10.88
N SER A 402 -12.80 20.38 -10.73
CA SER A 402 -13.88 21.04 -11.50
C SER A 402 -14.10 22.53 -11.16
N GLU A 403 -13.63 22.98 -10.00
CA GLU A 403 -13.70 24.40 -9.61
C GLU A 403 -12.55 25.26 -10.20
N LYS A 404 -11.67 24.66 -11.01
CA LYS A 404 -10.57 25.38 -11.71
C LYS A 404 -10.95 25.89 -13.11
N ASP A 405 -12.06 25.41 -13.64
CA ASP A 405 -12.63 25.83 -14.93
C ASP A 405 -13.74 26.88 -14.73
#